data_3d9a935852a0f84318d6178717552c41
#
_entry.id   3d9a935852a0f84318d6178717552c41
#
_cell.length_a   1.000
_cell.length_b   1.000
_cell.length_c   1.000
_cell.angle_alpha   90.00
_cell.angle_beta   90.00
_cell.angle_gamma   90.00
#
_symmetry.space_group_name_H-M   'P 1'
#
loop_
_entity.id
_entity.type
_entity.pdbx_description
1 polymer ?
#
loop_
_entity_poly.entity_id
_entity_poly.type
_entity_poly.pdbx_seq_one_letter_code
_entity_poly.pdbx_strand_id
1 'polypeptide(L)'
;MAIAKPEKNHVAIIGDGAMTAGMAYEALAHAGSLDSDILVILNDNSMSISRNIGGFSNYLARIWASKFYTSIREGGKTALRFIPSAKDFAKRAETHFKGMLAPGTLFEELGFNYIGPMDGHNLNEMLRTLKNLKSLKGPKLLHLITTKGKGFSPAEKNPIGFHALNKIEANTKKTNGKKYSKVFGDWLSKKVEEGDDDLVAITPAMSEGSGMNDFAKENPDKFYDVAIAEQHSMTFAAGLAKEGKKPILAIYSTFLQRAYDQLIHDVALQKLDVTLSLIHI
;
A
#
# COMPACT_ATOMS: atom_id res chain seq x y z
N MET A 1 -15.23 0.35 17.30
CA MET A 1 -16.44 -0.47 17.08
C MET A 1 -16.31 -1.80 17.84
N ALA A 2 -15.25 -2.58 17.67
CA ALA A 2 -15.07 -3.88 18.38
C ALA A 2 -15.11 -3.74 19.90
N ILE A 3 -14.52 -2.69 20.47
CA ILE A 3 -14.57 -2.39 21.90
C ILE A 3 -15.98 -1.94 22.33
N ALA A 4 -16.66 -1.12 21.51
CA ALA A 4 -17.96 -0.53 21.87
C ALA A 4 -19.14 -1.52 21.72
N LYS A 5 -19.00 -2.53 20.88
CA LYS A 5 -20.03 -3.56 20.62
C LYS A 5 -19.36 -4.93 20.44
N PRO A 6 -18.80 -5.50 21.51
CA PRO A 6 -18.01 -6.75 21.42
C PRO A 6 -18.84 -7.97 20.99
N GLU A 7 -20.14 -7.91 21.12
CA GLU A 7 -21.07 -8.96 20.67
C GLU A 7 -21.22 -9.05 19.14
N LYS A 8 -20.74 -8.04 18.40
CA LYS A 8 -20.83 -8.01 16.93
C LYS A 8 -19.55 -8.47 16.26
N ASN A 9 -19.67 -8.93 15.03
CA ASN A 9 -18.50 -9.22 14.21
C ASN A 9 -18.00 -7.92 13.57
N HIS A 10 -16.73 -7.59 13.75
CA HIS A 10 -16.09 -6.40 13.19
C HIS A 10 -15.06 -6.81 12.17
N VAL A 11 -15.21 -6.32 10.94
CA VAL A 11 -14.31 -6.61 9.82
C VAL A 11 -13.80 -5.30 9.24
N ALA A 12 -12.48 -5.19 9.10
CA ALA A 12 -11.81 -4.14 8.37
C ALA A 12 -11.17 -4.73 7.10
N ILE A 13 -11.47 -4.17 5.94
CA ILE A 13 -10.87 -4.61 4.66
C ILE A 13 -9.93 -3.50 4.22
N ILE A 14 -8.67 -3.87 3.95
CA ILE A 14 -7.63 -2.92 3.52
C ILE A 14 -6.85 -3.50 2.34
N GLY A 15 -6.56 -2.66 1.34
CA GLY A 15 -5.67 -3.02 0.24
C GLY A 15 -4.19 -2.93 0.65
N ASP A 16 -3.35 -3.70 -0.01
CA ASP A 16 -1.90 -3.74 0.19
C ASP A 16 -1.24 -2.35 0.01
N GLY A 17 -1.67 -1.59 -0.99
CA GLY A 17 -1.23 -0.21 -1.17
C GLY A 17 -1.62 0.71 0.01
N ALA A 18 -2.87 0.63 0.48
CA ALA A 18 -3.34 1.43 1.61
C ALA A 18 -2.66 1.01 2.93
N MET A 19 -2.21 -0.24 3.05
CA MET A 19 -1.47 -0.72 4.22
C MET A 19 -0.07 -0.12 4.32
N THR A 20 0.46 0.52 3.28
CA THR A 20 1.73 1.28 3.36
C THR A 20 1.59 2.60 4.12
N ALA A 21 0.38 3.06 4.41
CA ALA A 21 0.13 4.31 5.13
C ALA A 21 0.46 4.17 6.64
N GLY A 22 1.10 5.18 7.23
CA GLY A 22 1.52 5.17 8.63
C GLY A 22 0.37 4.88 9.59
N MET A 23 -0.79 5.50 9.40
CA MET A 23 -1.98 5.27 10.23
C MET A 23 -2.46 3.81 10.22
N ALA A 24 -2.25 3.07 9.13
CA ALA A 24 -2.58 1.64 9.08
C ALA A 24 -1.68 0.83 10.03
N TYR A 25 -0.38 1.15 10.10
CA TYR A 25 0.55 0.53 11.05
C TYR A 25 0.23 0.88 12.50
N GLU A 26 -0.08 2.15 12.77
CA GLU A 26 -0.50 2.60 14.10
C GLU A 26 -1.75 1.84 14.55
N ALA A 27 -2.74 1.72 13.65
CA ALA A 27 -3.98 1.00 13.92
C ALA A 27 -3.75 -0.52 14.13
N LEU A 28 -2.88 -1.14 13.34
CA LEU A 28 -2.52 -2.54 13.51
C LEU A 28 -1.78 -2.78 14.83
N ALA A 29 -0.76 -1.96 15.14
CA ALA A 29 -0.01 -2.07 16.39
C ALA A 29 -0.93 -1.93 17.61
N HIS A 30 -1.85 -0.96 17.60
CA HIS A 30 -2.82 -0.78 18.66
C HIS A 30 -3.83 -1.94 18.72
N ALA A 31 -4.44 -2.32 17.58
CA ALA A 31 -5.44 -3.39 17.55
C ALA A 31 -4.87 -4.75 17.97
N GLY A 32 -3.62 -5.04 17.62
CA GLY A 32 -2.95 -6.27 18.00
C GLY A 32 -2.61 -6.35 19.50
N SER A 33 -2.47 -5.19 20.18
CA SER A 33 -2.29 -5.12 21.63
C SER A 33 -3.61 -5.26 22.41
N LEU A 34 -4.75 -5.22 21.73
CA LEU A 34 -6.07 -5.33 22.33
C LEU A 34 -6.58 -6.78 22.23
N ASP A 35 -7.21 -7.26 23.30
CA ASP A 35 -7.90 -8.56 23.27
C ASP A 35 -9.32 -8.40 22.68
N SER A 36 -9.40 -7.85 21.48
CA SER A 36 -10.66 -7.58 20.79
C SER A 36 -10.84 -8.48 19.56
N ASP A 37 -12.07 -8.97 19.36
CA ASP A 37 -12.44 -9.78 18.20
C ASP A 37 -12.58 -8.92 16.94
N ILE A 38 -11.45 -8.55 16.32
CA ILE A 38 -11.43 -7.87 15.03
C ILE A 38 -10.84 -8.78 13.95
N LEU A 39 -11.43 -8.78 12.77
CA LEU A 39 -10.91 -9.40 11.57
C LEU A 39 -10.41 -8.31 10.61
N VAL A 40 -9.13 -8.29 10.33
CA VAL A 40 -8.54 -7.50 9.25
C VAL A 40 -8.39 -8.39 8.03
N ILE A 41 -8.93 -7.97 6.88
CA ILE A 41 -8.75 -8.65 5.60
C ILE A 41 -7.79 -7.82 4.77
N LEU A 42 -6.59 -8.34 4.54
CA LEU A 42 -5.62 -7.76 3.61
C LEU A 42 -5.92 -8.26 2.20
N ASN A 43 -6.40 -7.36 1.34
CA ASN A 43 -6.61 -7.63 -0.08
C ASN A 43 -5.36 -7.25 -0.86
N ASP A 44 -4.50 -8.23 -1.12
CA ASP A 44 -3.22 -8.04 -1.77
C ASP A 44 -3.32 -8.35 -3.26
N ASN A 45 -3.11 -7.34 -4.08
CA ASN A 45 -3.06 -7.47 -5.55
C ASN A 45 -1.79 -6.82 -6.15
N SER A 46 -0.82 -6.48 -5.31
CA SER A 46 0.44 -5.82 -5.66
C SER A 46 0.28 -4.45 -6.33
N MET A 47 -0.88 -3.81 -6.15
CA MET A 47 -1.19 -2.54 -6.81
C MET A 47 -1.99 -1.59 -5.92
N SER A 48 -1.63 -0.30 -5.99
CA SER A 48 -2.49 0.82 -5.62
C SER A 48 -3.10 1.46 -6.88
N ILE A 49 -2.82 2.72 -7.16
CA ILE A 49 -3.07 3.35 -8.47
C ILE A 49 -2.07 2.80 -9.49
N SER A 50 -0.78 2.73 -9.11
CA SER A 50 0.33 2.09 -9.82
C SER A 50 0.78 0.81 -9.08
N ARG A 51 1.89 0.21 -9.51
CA ARG A 51 2.51 -0.89 -8.75
C ARG A 51 3.00 -0.37 -7.40
N ASN A 52 2.76 -1.14 -6.36
CA ASN A 52 3.25 -0.79 -5.03
C ASN A 52 4.78 -0.86 -4.97
N ILE A 53 5.37 0.07 -4.22
CA ILE A 53 6.81 0.18 -4.00
C ILE A 53 7.12 0.20 -2.50
N GLY A 54 8.41 0.07 -2.19
CA GLY A 54 8.92 0.14 -0.82
C GLY A 54 9.06 -1.21 -0.12
N GLY A 55 9.59 -1.16 1.10
CA GLY A 55 9.96 -2.35 1.88
C GLY A 55 8.80 -3.27 2.20
N PHE A 56 7.62 -2.73 2.45
CA PHE A 56 6.43 -3.52 2.74
C PHE A 56 5.94 -4.29 1.51
N SER A 57 5.93 -3.68 0.33
CA SER A 57 5.61 -4.37 -0.92
C SER A 57 6.60 -5.49 -1.22
N ASN A 58 7.88 -5.26 -0.95
CA ASN A 58 8.92 -6.30 -1.07
C ASN A 58 8.70 -7.44 -0.05
N TYR A 59 8.21 -7.14 1.15
CA TYR A 59 7.84 -8.14 2.14
C TYR A 59 6.67 -9.00 1.65
N LEU A 60 5.58 -8.39 1.16
CA LEU A 60 4.43 -9.12 0.61
C LEU A 60 4.84 -9.95 -0.61
N ALA A 61 5.66 -9.41 -1.51
CA ALA A 61 6.17 -10.15 -2.67
C ALA A 61 6.97 -11.41 -2.27
N ARG A 62 7.74 -11.35 -1.18
CA ARG A 62 8.41 -12.53 -0.61
C ARG A 62 7.44 -13.57 -0.06
N ILE A 63 6.34 -13.14 0.54
CA ILE A 63 5.25 -14.03 0.96
C ILE A 63 4.67 -14.74 -0.27
N TRP A 64 4.40 -14.02 -1.36
CA TRP A 64 3.91 -14.58 -2.62
C TRP A 64 4.85 -15.62 -3.22
N ALA A 65 6.15 -15.33 -3.22
CA ALA A 65 7.19 -16.20 -3.78
C ALA A 65 7.53 -17.40 -2.87
N SER A 66 6.98 -17.47 -1.65
CA SER A 66 7.32 -18.52 -0.72
C SER A 66 6.84 -19.90 -1.22
N LYS A 67 7.65 -20.95 -0.94
CA LYS A 67 7.28 -22.34 -1.26
C LYS A 67 5.96 -22.77 -0.63
N PHE A 68 5.58 -22.12 0.46
CA PHE A 68 4.31 -22.35 1.14
C PHE A 68 3.12 -21.96 0.26
N TYR A 69 3.15 -20.79 -0.39
CA TYR A 69 2.08 -20.36 -1.30
C TYR A 69 2.01 -21.24 -2.57
N THR A 70 3.15 -21.56 -3.17
CA THR A 70 3.19 -22.47 -4.33
C THR A 70 2.62 -23.85 -3.99
N SER A 71 2.91 -24.38 -2.81
CA SER A 71 2.35 -25.65 -2.32
C SER A 71 0.83 -25.61 -2.13
N ILE A 72 0.28 -24.49 -1.65
CA ILE A 72 -1.17 -24.28 -1.50
C ILE A 72 -1.85 -24.20 -2.87
N ARG A 73 -1.25 -23.49 -3.81
CA ARG A 73 -1.78 -23.32 -5.18
C ARG A 73 -1.83 -24.64 -5.96
N GLU A 74 -0.82 -25.49 -5.75
CA GLU A 74 -0.71 -26.77 -6.47
C GLU A 74 -1.42 -27.94 -5.79
N GLY A 75 -1.74 -27.86 -4.50
CA GLY A 75 -2.23 -28.97 -3.73
C GLY A 75 -3.29 -28.65 -2.68
N GLY A 76 -4.42 -28.05 -3.05
CA GLY A 76 -5.51 -27.53 -2.21
C GLY A 76 -6.13 -28.46 -1.12
N LYS A 77 -5.36 -29.35 -0.47
CA LYS A 77 -5.89 -30.24 0.58
C LYS A 77 -5.18 -30.15 1.95
N THR A 78 -4.10 -29.43 2.11
CA THR A 78 -3.25 -29.53 3.32
C THR A 78 -3.26 -28.28 4.21
N ALA A 79 -3.72 -27.13 3.76
CA ALA A 79 -3.59 -25.84 4.47
C ALA A 79 -4.48 -25.72 5.73
N LEU A 80 -5.56 -26.47 5.82
CA LEU A 80 -6.50 -26.41 6.97
C LEU A 80 -6.06 -27.21 8.22
N ARG A 81 -4.87 -27.82 8.19
CA ARG A 81 -4.37 -28.68 9.28
C ARG A 81 -3.54 -27.94 10.33
N PHE A 82 -3.26 -26.66 10.13
CA PHE A 82 -2.44 -25.84 11.03
C PHE A 82 -3.25 -24.72 11.67
N ILE A 83 -4.28 -25.07 12.45
CA ILE A 83 -4.80 -24.16 13.47
C ILE A 83 -4.16 -24.63 14.80
N PRO A 84 -3.19 -23.90 15.36
CA PRO A 84 -2.57 -24.31 16.62
C PRO A 84 -3.57 -24.13 17.77
N SER A 85 -3.76 -25.18 18.55
CA SER A 85 -4.45 -25.06 19.83
C SER A 85 -3.55 -24.35 20.86
N ALA A 86 -4.14 -23.72 21.87
CA ALA A 86 -3.48 -22.92 22.91
C ALA A 86 -2.32 -23.60 23.68
N LYS A 87 -2.04 -24.89 23.45
CA LYS A 87 -0.90 -25.63 24.01
C LYS A 87 0.44 -25.38 23.32
N ASP A 88 0.44 -24.71 22.16
CA ASP A 88 1.65 -24.55 21.35
C ASP A 88 2.47 -23.28 21.64
N PHE A 89 2.12 -22.52 22.68
CA PHE A 89 2.91 -21.36 23.09
C PHE A 89 4.34 -21.75 23.55
N ALA A 90 4.50 -22.94 24.12
CA ALA A 90 5.82 -23.47 24.50
C ALA A 90 6.66 -23.93 23.29
N LYS A 91 6.02 -24.32 22.18
CA LYS A 91 6.69 -24.66 20.92
C LYS A 91 7.12 -23.41 20.13
N ARG A 92 6.55 -22.24 20.41
CA ARG A 92 6.88 -20.99 19.71
C ARG A 92 8.32 -20.56 19.94
N ALA A 93 8.91 -20.82 21.10
CA ALA A 93 10.31 -20.51 21.38
C ALA A 93 11.28 -21.30 20.47
N GLU A 94 10.96 -22.54 20.13
CA GLU A 94 11.75 -23.37 19.21
C GLU A 94 11.50 -22.99 17.74
N THR A 95 10.32 -22.45 17.45
CA THR A 95 9.90 -22.00 16.11
C THR A 95 10.47 -20.62 15.77
N HIS A 96 10.81 -19.77 16.74
CA HIS A 96 11.46 -18.47 16.50
C HIS A 96 12.77 -18.59 15.73
N PHE A 97 13.55 -19.65 15.95
CA PHE A 97 14.78 -19.90 15.18
C PHE A 97 14.50 -20.40 13.74
N LYS A 98 13.37 -21.04 13.50
CA LYS A 98 12.90 -21.45 12.16
C LYS A 98 12.03 -20.39 11.47
N GLY A 99 11.53 -19.40 12.23
CA GLY A 99 10.53 -18.41 11.82
C GLY A 99 11.05 -17.25 10.99
N MET A 100 12.36 -17.10 10.76
CA MET A 100 12.91 -16.05 9.89
C MET A 100 12.46 -16.15 8.43
N LEU A 101 11.74 -17.21 8.05
CA LEU A 101 11.28 -17.48 6.69
C LEU A 101 9.77 -17.79 6.60
N ALA A 102 9.00 -17.65 7.70
CA ALA A 102 7.57 -17.93 7.68
C ALA A 102 6.78 -16.71 7.16
N PRO A 103 5.81 -16.92 6.24
CA PRO A 103 4.89 -15.88 5.82
C PRO A 103 4.11 -15.34 7.03
N GLY A 104 3.95 -14.01 7.11
CA GLY A 104 3.09 -13.40 8.13
C GLY A 104 3.76 -12.99 9.45
N THR A 105 5.07 -13.27 9.64
CA THR A 105 5.80 -12.97 10.89
C THR A 105 5.58 -11.54 11.39
N LEU A 106 5.58 -10.54 10.50
CA LEU A 106 5.33 -9.14 10.89
C LEU A 106 3.98 -8.97 11.58
N PHE A 107 2.94 -9.57 11.05
CA PHE A 107 1.58 -9.45 11.61
C PHE A 107 1.44 -10.22 12.93
N GLU A 108 2.13 -11.36 13.04
CA GLU A 108 2.16 -12.14 14.28
C GLU A 108 2.91 -11.40 15.39
N GLU A 109 4.01 -10.74 15.08
CA GLU A 109 4.74 -9.87 16.02
C GLU A 109 3.90 -8.67 16.47
N LEU A 110 3.02 -8.15 15.59
CA LEU A 110 2.04 -7.14 15.96
C LEU A 110 0.87 -7.68 16.80
N GLY A 111 0.81 -8.99 17.05
CA GLY A 111 -0.21 -9.60 17.91
C GLY A 111 -1.42 -10.19 17.18
N PHE A 112 -1.39 -10.26 15.86
CA PHE A 112 -2.48 -10.86 15.07
C PHE A 112 -2.31 -12.36 14.89
N ASN A 113 -3.42 -13.09 14.92
CA ASN A 113 -3.46 -14.44 14.35
C ASN A 113 -3.47 -14.30 12.82
N TYR A 114 -2.32 -14.57 12.18
CA TYR A 114 -2.19 -14.47 10.73
C TYR A 114 -2.68 -15.73 10.04
N ILE A 115 -3.54 -15.56 9.03
CA ILE A 115 -4.11 -16.62 8.20
C ILE A 115 -3.88 -16.30 6.73
N GLY A 116 -3.27 -17.19 6.01
CA GLY A 116 -2.99 -17.03 4.59
C GLY A 116 -1.49 -17.16 4.26
N PRO A 117 -1.07 -16.69 3.07
CA PRO A 117 -1.93 -16.14 2.02
C PRO A 117 -2.80 -17.20 1.35
N MET A 118 -3.99 -16.81 0.88
CA MET A 118 -4.90 -17.69 0.15
C MET A 118 -5.47 -16.99 -1.11
N ASP A 119 -5.96 -17.78 -2.06
CA ASP A 119 -6.59 -17.26 -3.28
C ASP A 119 -7.93 -16.60 -2.95
N GLY A 120 -7.99 -15.25 -3.06
CA GLY A 120 -9.20 -14.47 -2.83
C GLY A 120 -10.27 -14.63 -3.91
N HIS A 121 -9.97 -15.31 -5.03
CA HIS A 121 -10.96 -15.68 -6.05
C HIS A 121 -11.58 -17.06 -5.83
N ASN A 122 -11.05 -17.86 -4.89
CA ASN A 122 -11.64 -19.14 -4.49
C ASN A 122 -12.72 -18.92 -3.42
N LEU A 123 -13.95 -18.60 -3.86
CA LEU A 123 -15.07 -18.28 -2.98
C LEU A 123 -15.39 -19.41 -1.99
N ASN A 124 -15.31 -20.68 -2.42
CA ASN A 124 -15.65 -21.82 -1.56
C ASN A 124 -14.66 -21.99 -0.40
N GLU A 125 -13.38 -21.77 -0.66
CA GLU A 125 -12.33 -21.82 0.35
C GLU A 125 -12.45 -20.62 1.29
N MET A 126 -12.65 -19.43 0.74
CA MET A 126 -12.82 -18.20 1.51
C MET A 126 -14.03 -18.30 2.46
N LEU A 127 -15.17 -18.81 2.01
CA LEU A 127 -16.35 -18.99 2.87
C LEU A 127 -16.10 -19.97 4.01
N ARG A 128 -15.38 -21.07 3.76
CA ARG A 128 -14.99 -22.03 4.81
C ARG A 128 -14.06 -21.37 5.83
N THR A 129 -13.05 -20.64 5.35
CA THR A 129 -12.10 -19.93 6.21
C THR A 129 -12.82 -18.90 7.07
N LEU A 130 -13.67 -18.05 6.49
CA LEU A 130 -14.43 -17.04 7.24
C LEU A 130 -15.35 -17.65 8.31
N LYS A 131 -15.98 -18.81 8.02
CA LYS A 131 -16.77 -19.54 9.04
C LYS A 131 -15.90 -19.98 10.21
N ASN A 132 -14.71 -20.51 9.95
CA ASN A 132 -13.78 -20.95 10.99
C ASN A 132 -13.26 -19.75 11.82
N LEU A 133 -12.98 -18.63 11.16
CA LEU A 133 -12.49 -17.40 11.82
C LEU A 133 -13.50 -16.80 12.81
N LYS A 134 -14.80 -17.03 12.62
CA LYS A 134 -15.82 -16.57 13.58
C LYS A 134 -15.67 -17.20 14.97
N SER A 135 -15.14 -18.40 15.07
CA SER A 135 -14.94 -19.11 16.34
C SER A 135 -13.62 -18.76 17.02
N LEU A 136 -12.67 -18.15 16.32
CA LEU A 136 -11.39 -17.71 16.89
C LEU A 136 -11.57 -16.41 17.65
N LYS A 137 -10.90 -16.32 18.80
CA LYS A 137 -10.84 -15.11 19.64
C LYS A 137 -9.60 -14.27 19.35
N GLY A 138 -9.66 -13.00 19.71
CA GLY A 138 -8.59 -12.04 19.54
C GLY A 138 -8.46 -11.48 18.11
N PRO A 139 -7.48 -10.60 17.87
CA PRO A 139 -7.27 -9.97 16.57
C PRO A 139 -6.78 -10.99 15.53
N LYS A 140 -7.37 -10.92 14.35
CA LYS A 140 -7.11 -11.84 13.22
C LYS A 140 -6.80 -11.08 11.96
N LEU A 141 -5.83 -11.55 11.17
CA LEU A 141 -5.53 -11.01 9.85
C LEU A 141 -5.63 -12.12 8.80
N LEU A 142 -6.57 -11.96 7.87
CA LEU A 142 -6.76 -12.83 6.72
C LEU A 142 -6.10 -12.19 5.49
N HIS A 143 -5.06 -12.82 4.97
CA HIS A 143 -4.36 -12.35 3.78
C HIS A 143 -4.92 -13.02 2.52
N LEU A 144 -5.55 -12.24 1.66
CA LEU A 144 -6.11 -12.67 0.39
C LEU A 144 -5.26 -12.16 -0.76
N ILE A 145 -4.87 -13.05 -1.66
CA ILE A 145 -4.22 -12.70 -2.92
C ILE A 145 -5.29 -12.59 -4.00
N THR A 146 -5.31 -11.44 -4.68
CA THR A 146 -6.29 -11.19 -5.74
C THR A 146 -5.61 -10.65 -7.00
N THR A 147 -6.34 -10.68 -8.10
CA THR A 147 -5.94 -10.05 -9.36
C THR A 147 -6.85 -8.85 -9.62
N LYS A 148 -6.27 -7.66 -9.74
CA LYS A 148 -7.02 -6.43 -10.02
C LYS A 148 -7.72 -6.54 -11.38
N GLY A 149 -9.02 -6.25 -11.40
CA GLY A 149 -9.84 -6.35 -12.62
C GLY A 149 -10.29 -7.77 -12.99
N LYS A 150 -10.07 -8.78 -12.13
CA LYS A 150 -10.42 -10.19 -12.36
C LYS A 150 -11.85 -10.37 -12.84
N GLY A 151 -12.02 -11.13 -13.92
CA GLY A 151 -13.31 -11.37 -14.58
C GLY A 151 -13.63 -10.38 -15.71
N PHE A 152 -12.82 -9.32 -15.89
CA PHE A 152 -12.94 -8.38 -17.00
C PHE A 152 -11.61 -8.23 -17.73
N SER A 153 -11.43 -8.99 -18.81
CA SER A 153 -10.16 -9.09 -19.53
C SER A 153 -9.50 -7.73 -19.90
N PRO A 154 -10.24 -6.67 -20.30
CA PRO A 154 -9.61 -5.37 -20.54
C PRO A 154 -8.95 -4.77 -19.30
N ALA A 155 -9.59 -4.91 -18.10
CA ALA A 155 -9.03 -4.41 -16.85
C ALA A 155 -7.87 -5.27 -16.34
N GLU A 156 -7.91 -6.57 -16.56
CA GLU A 156 -6.79 -7.46 -16.24
C GLU A 156 -5.53 -7.12 -17.04
N LYS A 157 -5.69 -6.72 -18.30
CA LYS A 157 -4.59 -6.33 -19.19
C LYS A 157 -4.08 -4.91 -18.93
N ASN A 158 -4.93 -4.01 -18.48
CA ASN A 158 -4.59 -2.62 -18.18
C ASN A 158 -5.22 -2.15 -16.87
N PRO A 159 -4.79 -2.71 -15.73
CA PRO A 159 -5.40 -2.41 -14.42
C PRO A 159 -5.25 -0.95 -14.00
N ILE A 160 -4.23 -0.25 -14.48
CA ILE A 160 -4.01 1.18 -14.22
C ILE A 160 -5.06 2.01 -14.94
N GLY A 161 -5.24 1.80 -16.25
CA GLY A 161 -6.23 2.53 -17.04
C GLY A 161 -7.69 2.29 -16.64
N PHE A 162 -7.94 1.18 -15.93
CA PHE A 162 -9.25 0.82 -15.40
C PHE A 162 -9.39 1.08 -13.89
N HIS A 163 -8.42 1.71 -13.26
CA HIS A 163 -8.48 2.03 -11.81
C HIS A 163 -9.58 3.04 -11.49
N ALA A 164 -9.71 4.07 -12.31
CA ALA A 164 -10.77 5.07 -12.23
C ALA A 164 -11.35 5.31 -13.61
N LEU A 165 -12.50 4.70 -13.90
CA LEU A 165 -13.20 4.93 -15.16
C LEU A 165 -14.02 6.20 -15.04
N ASN A 166 -13.67 7.20 -15.83
CA ASN A 166 -14.56 8.32 -16.09
C ASN A 166 -15.79 7.81 -16.87
N LYS A 167 -16.94 8.47 -16.66
CA LYS A 167 -18.16 8.20 -17.42
C LYS A 167 -17.83 8.19 -18.91
N ILE A 168 -17.99 7.06 -19.58
CA ILE A 168 -17.79 6.96 -21.02
C ILE A 168 -19.01 7.64 -21.65
N GLU A 169 -18.89 8.92 -21.91
CA GLU A 169 -19.85 9.61 -22.77
C GLU A 169 -19.47 9.30 -24.20
N ALA A 170 -20.40 8.71 -24.93
CA ALA A 170 -20.19 8.24 -26.32
C ALA A 170 -19.74 9.34 -27.32
N ASN A 171 -19.71 10.61 -26.92
CA ASN A 171 -19.42 11.78 -27.77
C ASN A 171 -18.52 12.83 -27.11
N THR A 172 -17.63 12.50 -26.17
CA THR A 172 -16.61 13.47 -25.75
C THR A 172 -15.63 13.73 -26.88
N LYS A 173 -15.75 14.91 -27.51
CA LYS A 173 -14.70 15.43 -28.38
C LYS A 173 -13.37 15.32 -27.65
N LYS A 174 -12.41 14.57 -28.18
CA LYS A 174 -11.03 14.58 -27.70
C LYS A 174 -10.58 16.04 -27.65
N THR A 175 -10.38 16.59 -26.47
CA THR A 175 -9.76 17.89 -26.32
C THR A 175 -8.34 17.78 -26.88
N ASN A 176 -8.01 18.53 -27.93
CA ASN A 176 -6.70 18.52 -28.57
C ASN A 176 -5.58 19.17 -27.72
N GLY A 177 -5.83 19.48 -26.45
CA GLY A 177 -4.88 20.11 -25.55
C GLY A 177 -4.05 19.09 -24.74
N LYS A 178 -2.79 19.41 -24.49
CA LYS A 178 -1.98 18.67 -23.51
C LYS A 178 -2.60 18.84 -22.11
N LYS A 179 -2.68 17.74 -21.33
CA LYS A 179 -3.07 17.80 -19.92
C LYS A 179 -2.02 18.60 -19.13
N TYR A 180 -2.43 19.36 -18.13
CA TYR A 180 -1.51 20.12 -17.25
C TYR A 180 -0.47 19.21 -16.58
N SER A 181 -0.85 18.01 -16.16
CA SER A 181 0.10 17.02 -15.60
C SER A 181 1.20 16.65 -16.62
N LYS A 182 0.87 16.52 -17.91
CA LYS A 182 1.89 16.27 -18.94
C LYS A 182 2.81 17.47 -19.14
N VAL A 183 2.26 18.69 -19.08
CA VAL A 183 3.08 19.93 -19.15
C VAL A 183 4.03 20.01 -17.96
N PHE A 184 3.56 19.63 -16.78
CA PHE A 184 4.38 19.59 -15.57
C PHE A 184 5.51 18.54 -15.67
N GLY A 185 5.21 17.32 -16.10
CA GLY A 185 6.23 16.28 -16.31
C GLY A 185 7.28 16.67 -17.34
N ASP A 186 6.85 17.22 -18.50
CA ASP A 186 7.75 17.72 -19.55
C ASP A 186 8.66 18.86 -19.00
N TRP A 187 8.11 19.72 -18.15
CA TRP A 187 8.87 20.80 -17.51
C TRP A 187 9.94 20.27 -16.55
N LEU A 188 9.64 19.23 -15.77
CA LEU A 188 10.62 18.58 -14.87
C LEU A 188 11.81 18.03 -15.66
N SER A 189 11.55 17.23 -16.72
CA SER A 189 12.62 16.68 -17.57
C SER A 189 13.46 17.81 -18.17
N LYS A 190 12.81 18.85 -18.70
CA LYS A 190 13.51 20.00 -19.28
C LYS A 190 14.41 20.71 -18.26
N LYS A 191 14.01 20.86 -17.00
CA LYS A 191 14.83 21.49 -15.96
C LYS A 191 16.12 20.72 -15.68
N VAL A 192 16.06 19.40 -15.64
CA VAL A 192 17.26 18.58 -15.49
C VAL A 192 18.15 18.64 -16.74
N GLU A 193 17.58 18.64 -17.94
CA GLU A 193 18.33 18.84 -19.19
C GLU A 193 19.04 20.21 -19.25
N GLU A 194 18.44 21.25 -18.67
CA GLU A 194 19.03 22.59 -18.53
C GLU A 194 20.14 22.66 -17.47
N GLY A 195 20.44 21.57 -16.75
CA GLY A 195 21.52 21.47 -15.78
C GLY A 195 21.11 21.74 -14.34
N ASP A 196 19.83 21.66 -13.97
CA ASP A 196 19.39 21.75 -12.57
C ASP A 196 19.62 20.41 -11.85
N ASP A 197 20.87 20.21 -11.41
CA ASP A 197 21.31 18.96 -10.78
C ASP A 197 20.76 18.78 -9.36
N ASP A 198 20.32 19.82 -8.71
CA ASP A 198 19.77 19.78 -7.36
C ASP A 198 18.26 19.50 -7.32
N LEU A 199 17.60 19.50 -8.47
CA LEU A 199 16.18 19.19 -8.57
C LEU A 199 15.91 17.70 -8.21
N VAL A 200 14.94 17.51 -7.32
CA VAL A 200 14.46 16.18 -6.89
C VAL A 200 12.94 16.17 -6.92
N ALA A 201 12.36 15.21 -7.62
CA ALA A 201 10.91 15.06 -7.73
C ALA A 201 10.41 13.95 -6.78
N ILE A 202 9.36 14.24 -6.02
CA ILE A 202 8.79 13.34 -5.02
C ILE A 202 7.29 13.21 -5.25
N THR A 203 6.74 12.02 -5.03
CA THR A 203 5.27 11.82 -5.03
C THR A 203 4.88 10.68 -4.11
N PRO A 204 3.75 10.79 -3.37
CA PRO A 204 3.20 9.69 -2.60
C PRO A 204 2.20 8.86 -3.45
N ALA A 205 2.70 7.87 -4.20
CA ALA A 205 1.92 6.93 -5.04
C ALA A 205 1.11 7.59 -6.18
N MET A 206 1.53 8.76 -6.68
CA MET A 206 0.77 9.53 -7.68
C MET A 206 1.57 9.82 -8.96
N SER A 207 2.59 9.03 -9.27
CA SER A 207 3.50 9.34 -10.38
C SER A 207 2.77 9.43 -11.73
N GLU A 208 1.76 8.60 -11.95
CA GLU A 208 0.99 8.62 -13.20
C GLU A 208 0.04 9.83 -13.28
N GLY A 209 -0.71 10.08 -12.21
CA GLY A 209 -1.65 11.22 -12.16
C GLY A 209 -0.94 12.58 -12.23
N SER A 210 0.26 12.67 -11.68
CA SER A 210 1.10 13.88 -11.75
C SER A 210 1.86 14.04 -13.06
N GLY A 211 1.84 13.01 -13.94
CA GLY A 211 2.54 13.05 -15.23
C GLY A 211 4.06 12.86 -15.12
N MET A 212 4.56 12.31 -14.01
CA MET A 212 5.99 12.13 -13.76
C MET A 212 6.56 10.78 -14.23
N ASN A 213 5.77 9.92 -14.88
CA ASN A 213 6.23 8.60 -15.31
C ASN A 213 7.42 8.64 -16.27
N ASP A 214 7.45 9.60 -17.19
CA ASP A 214 8.56 9.74 -18.14
C ASP A 214 9.80 10.28 -17.40
N PHE A 215 9.63 11.31 -16.58
CA PHE A 215 10.70 11.83 -15.72
C PHE A 215 11.34 10.75 -14.84
N ALA A 216 10.53 9.89 -14.22
CA ALA A 216 11.00 8.80 -13.37
C ALA A 216 11.87 7.77 -14.13
N LYS A 217 11.59 7.53 -15.41
CA LYS A 217 12.39 6.63 -16.28
C LYS A 217 13.69 7.27 -16.72
N GLU A 218 13.64 8.56 -17.07
CA GLU A 218 14.78 9.33 -17.59
C GLU A 218 15.75 9.72 -16.48
N ASN A 219 15.22 9.99 -15.27
CA ASN A 219 15.98 10.48 -14.12
C ASN A 219 15.69 9.66 -12.84
N PRO A 220 15.98 8.36 -12.82
CA PRO A 220 15.64 7.49 -11.69
C PRO A 220 16.30 7.89 -10.38
N ASP A 221 17.48 8.50 -10.41
CA ASP A 221 18.22 8.96 -9.23
C ASP A 221 17.67 10.28 -8.65
N LYS A 222 16.81 10.97 -9.39
CA LYS A 222 16.19 12.24 -9.00
C LYS A 222 14.68 12.10 -8.74
N PHE A 223 14.14 10.87 -8.78
CA PHE A 223 12.73 10.59 -8.60
C PHE A 223 12.49 9.66 -7.42
N TYR A 224 11.59 10.04 -6.53
CA TYR A 224 11.19 9.25 -5.37
C TYR A 224 9.67 9.12 -5.27
N ASP A 225 9.16 7.92 -5.48
CA ASP A 225 7.81 7.57 -5.06
C ASP A 225 7.89 6.94 -3.67
N VAL A 226 7.20 7.51 -2.70
CA VAL A 226 7.26 7.09 -1.29
C VAL A 226 6.08 6.22 -0.87
N ALA A 227 5.34 5.65 -1.82
CA ALA A 227 4.08 4.93 -1.61
C ALA A 227 3.00 5.84 -0.99
N ILE A 228 1.92 5.28 -0.39
CA ILE A 228 0.85 6.09 0.23
C ILE A 228 1.33 6.60 1.60
N ALA A 229 2.23 7.57 1.59
CA ALA A 229 2.88 8.09 2.79
C ALA A 229 3.07 9.62 2.70
N GLU A 230 1.97 10.36 2.69
CA GLU A 230 1.95 11.80 2.46
C GLU A 230 2.73 12.58 3.53
N GLN A 231 2.61 12.21 4.82
CA GLN A 231 3.37 12.81 5.91
C GLN A 231 4.87 12.62 5.70
N HIS A 232 5.29 11.39 5.40
CA HIS A 232 6.69 11.07 5.11
C HIS A 232 7.22 11.86 3.91
N SER A 233 6.42 11.99 2.83
CA SER A 233 6.84 12.72 1.63
C SER A 233 7.19 14.19 1.93
N MET A 234 6.44 14.82 2.81
CA MET A 234 6.66 16.21 3.20
C MET A 234 7.92 16.37 4.07
N THR A 235 8.07 15.54 5.11
CA THR A 235 9.26 15.54 5.97
C THR A 235 10.53 15.18 5.17
N PHE A 236 10.41 14.23 4.23
CA PHE A 236 11.52 13.85 3.34
C PHE A 236 11.93 15.02 2.43
N ALA A 237 10.96 15.73 1.84
CA ALA A 237 11.22 16.93 1.06
C ALA A 237 11.91 18.01 1.91
N ALA A 238 11.45 18.22 3.15
CA ALA A 238 12.08 19.18 4.08
C ALA A 238 13.54 18.84 4.36
N GLY A 239 13.84 17.55 4.59
CA GLY A 239 15.22 17.09 4.79
C GLY A 239 16.13 17.36 3.60
N LEU A 240 15.63 17.08 2.38
CA LEU A 240 16.38 17.38 1.15
C LEU A 240 16.61 18.89 0.94
N ALA A 241 15.59 19.71 1.18
CA ALA A 241 15.72 21.16 1.08
C ALA A 241 16.74 21.73 2.07
N LYS A 242 16.80 21.17 3.28
CA LYS A 242 17.77 21.56 4.30
C LYS A 242 19.21 21.31 3.88
N GLU A 243 19.44 20.27 3.07
CA GLU A 243 20.75 19.92 2.52
C GLU A 243 21.02 20.55 1.13
N GLY A 244 20.24 21.57 0.77
CA GLY A 244 20.44 22.37 -0.45
C GLY A 244 19.88 21.78 -1.73
N LYS A 245 19.09 20.69 -1.66
CA LYS A 245 18.36 20.19 -2.82
C LYS A 245 17.11 21.03 -3.07
N LYS A 246 16.57 20.94 -4.28
CA LYS A 246 15.34 21.61 -4.72
C LYS A 246 14.20 20.57 -4.87
N PRO A 247 13.59 20.15 -3.76
CA PRO A 247 12.53 19.15 -3.83
C PRO A 247 11.25 19.75 -4.40
N ILE A 248 10.66 19.03 -5.34
CA ILE A 248 9.34 19.28 -5.91
C ILE A 248 8.44 18.11 -5.55
N LEU A 249 7.51 18.36 -4.62
CA LEU A 249 6.54 17.36 -4.18
C LEU A 249 5.23 17.51 -4.96
N ALA A 250 4.93 16.52 -5.80
CA ALA A 250 3.68 16.43 -6.55
C ALA A 250 2.66 15.58 -5.79
N ILE A 251 1.58 16.21 -5.36
CA ILE A 251 0.55 15.60 -4.54
C ILE A 251 -0.84 16.12 -4.95
N TYR A 252 -1.87 15.29 -4.87
CA TYR A 252 -3.22 15.77 -5.07
C TYR A 252 -3.63 16.69 -3.91
N SER A 253 -4.28 17.80 -4.25
CA SER A 253 -4.65 18.84 -3.27
C SER A 253 -5.44 18.28 -2.08
N THR A 254 -6.35 17.33 -2.32
CA THR A 254 -7.13 16.68 -1.26
C THR A 254 -6.27 15.80 -0.34
N PHE A 255 -5.20 15.20 -0.85
CA PHE A 255 -4.32 14.33 -0.05
C PHE A 255 -3.26 15.09 0.73
N LEU A 256 -2.96 16.33 0.36
CA LEU A 256 -2.10 17.21 1.15
C LEU A 256 -2.62 17.41 2.58
N GLN A 257 -3.93 17.27 2.81
CA GLN A 257 -4.52 17.32 4.16
C GLN A 257 -3.84 16.34 5.14
N ARG A 258 -3.37 15.17 4.66
CA ARG A 258 -2.66 14.20 5.50
C ARG A 258 -1.25 14.61 5.90
N ALA A 259 -0.67 15.60 5.23
CA ALA A 259 0.68 16.13 5.49
C ALA A 259 0.64 17.57 6.01
N TYR A 260 -0.50 18.03 6.52
CA TYR A 260 -0.69 19.42 6.93
C TYR A 260 0.24 19.82 8.08
N ASP A 261 0.35 18.97 9.09
CA ASP A 261 1.23 19.23 10.24
C ASP A 261 2.70 19.30 9.81
N GLN A 262 3.14 18.37 8.95
CA GLN A 262 4.51 18.33 8.43
C GLN A 262 4.79 19.54 7.54
N LEU A 263 3.83 19.99 6.75
CA LEU A 263 3.97 21.20 5.95
C LEU A 263 4.23 22.43 6.84
N ILE A 264 3.51 22.56 7.95
CA ILE A 264 3.70 23.69 8.89
C ILE A 264 5.01 23.52 9.65
N HIS A 265 5.18 22.39 10.33
CA HIS A 265 6.28 22.19 11.27
C HIS A 265 7.62 21.99 10.58
N ASP A 266 7.67 21.12 9.56
CA ASP A 266 8.94 20.71 8.96
C ASP A 266 9.39 21.65 7.84
N VAL A 267 8.45 22.32 7.16
CA VAL A 267 8.77 23.20 6.02
C VAL A 267 8.60 24.67 6.37
N ALA A 268 7.37 25.09 6.70
CA ALA A 268 7.06 26.52 6.81
C ALA A 268 7.76 27.20 8.00
N LEU A 269 7.72 26.61 9.19
CA LEU A 269 8.40 27.16 10.38
C LEU A 269 9.92 27.21 10.21
N GLN A 270 10.49 26.25 9.48
CA GLN A 270 11.93 26.21 9.19
C GLN A 270 12.33 27.04 7.96
N LYS A 271 11.36 27.62 7.24
CA LYS A 271 11.56 28.43 6.02
C LYS A 271 12.35 27.69 4.95
N LEU A 272 12.06 26.40 4.77
CA LEU A 272 12.71 25.54 3.78
C LEU A 272 12.09 25.74 2.40
N ASP A 273 12.93 25.69 1.36
CA ASP A 273 12.52 25.85 -0.03
C ASP A 273 12.00 24.50 -0.60
N VAL A 274 10.72 24.22 -0.37
CA VAL A 274 10.02 23.07 -0.90
C VAL A 274 8.93 23.53 -1.85
N THR A 275 8.99 23.09 -3.10
CA THR A 275 7.97 23.40 -4.10
C THR A 275 6.86 22.35 -4.08
N LEU A 276 5.61 22.80 -3.92
CA LEU A 276 4.42 21.92 -3.98
C LEU A 276 3.73 22.04 -5.32
N SER A 277 3.63 20.94 -6.05
CA SER A 277 2.79 20.81 -7.24
C SER A 277 1.45 20.18 -6.86
N LEU A 278 0.41 21.00 -6.72
CA LEU A 278 -0.92 20.55 -6.33
C LEU A 278 -1.72 20.20 -7.58
N ILE A 279 -2.12 18.95 -7.67
CA ILE A 279 -2.90 18.43 -8.78
C ILE A 279 -4.35 18.31 -8.30
N HIS A 280 -5.26 18.88 -9.06
CA HIS A 280 -6.69 18.75 -8.81
C HIS A 280 -7.22 17.50 -9.51
N ILE A 281 -8.00 16.72 -8.78
CA ILE A 281 -8.71 15.54 -9.29
C ILE A 281 -9.99 16.00 -9.97
#